data_a71a92754b5a82ebe75a05439dc2cd13
#
_entry.id   a71a92754b5a82ebe75a05439dc2cd13
#
_cell.length_a   1.000
_cell.length_b   1.000
_cell.length_c   1.000
_cell.angle_alpha   90.00
_cell.angle_beta   90.00
_cell.angle_gamma   90.00
#
_symmetry.space_group_name_H-M   'P 1'
#
loop_
_entity.id
_entity.type
_entity.pdbx_description
1 polymer ?
#
loop_
_entity_poly.entity_id
_entity_poly.type
_entity_poly.pdbx_seq_one_letter_code
_entity_poly.pdbx_strand_id
1 'polypeptide(L)'
;MNDLRVLYIGMLGEFSRRPLPALLAAGITVVGVCVPSAEKVPGIRQLEPVTAVSQLPILTPFAAPNLIHTAWEHHIPVWAIGRLGAEIAQLLRELTPDVACVACFDQRIPAKILATPRYGFLNVHPALLPDFRGPAPLFWTFRAGITETGVTVHFMDDGLDTGDIALQAPLSLPCRRSSCFSWRRSISSQ
;
A
#
# COMPACT_ATOMS: atom_id res chain seq x y z
N MET A 1 24.39 -8.95 -10.05
CA MET A 1 23.48 -8.31 -9.10
C MET A 1 22.30 -9.24 -8.92
N ASN A 2 21.95 -9.65 -7.70
CA ASN A 2 20.74 -10.46 -7.52
C ASN A 2 19.54 -9.59 -7.90
N ASP A 3 18.78 -10.06 -8.89
CA ASP A 3 17.56 -9.42 -9.36
C ASP A 3 16.46 -9.62 -8.29
N LEU A 4 16.31 -8.65 -7.39
CA LEU A 4 15.35 -8.74 -6.28
C LEU A 4 13.92 -8.76 -6.84
N ARG A 5 13.19 -9.82 -6.52
CA ARG A 5 11.83 -10.07 -6.98
C ARG A 5 10.83 -9.61 -5.92
N VAL A 6 9.97 -8.66 -6.26
CA VAL A 6 9.03 -8.03 -5.35
C VAL A 6 7.59 -8.34 -5.75
N LEU A 7 6.77 -8.84 -4.83
CA LEU A 7 5.31 -8.78 -4.94
C LEU A 7 4.83 -7.48 -4.31
N TYR A 8 4.08 -6.67 -5.04
CA TYR A 8 3.55 -5.41 -4.53
C TYR A 8 2.07 -5.54 -4.17
N ILE A 9 1.69 -5.09 -2.98
CA ILE A 9 0.31 -5.16 -2.47
C ILE A 9 -0.14 -3.75 -2.08
N GLY A 10 -1.27 -3.30 -2.61
CA GLY A 10 -1.76 -1.96 -2.30
C GLY A 10 -3.22 -1.75 -2.66
N MET A 11 -3.78 -0.63 -2.22
CA MET A 11 -5.11 -0.16 -2.60
C MET A 11 -5.05 0.69 -3.87
N LEU A 12 -6.20 1.18 -4.34
CA LEU A 12 -6.28 1.96 -5.58
C LEU A 12 -5.89 3.44 -5.42
N GLY A 13 -5.62 3.89 -4.18
CA GLY A 13 -5.29 5.28 -3.87
C GLY A 13 -3.87 5.69 -4.25
N GLU A 14 -3.64 7.00 -4.27
CA GLU A 14 -2.34 7.62 -4.61
C GLU A 14 -1.19 7.11 -3.73
N PHE A 15 -1.43 6.90 -2.43
CA PHE A 15 -0.39 6.43 -1.52
C PHE A 15 0.15 5.05 -1.95
N SER A 16 -0.73 4.14 -2.40
CA SER A 16 -0.32 2.83 -2.90
C SER A 16 0.25 2.89 -4.32
N ARG A 17 -0.20 3.85 -5.14
CA ARG A 17 0.28 3.97 -6.52
C ARG A 17 1.71 4.51 -6.61
N ARG A 18 2.05 5.50 -5.77
CA ARG A 18 3.31 6.26 -5.86
C ARG A 18 4.59 5.43 -5.70
N PRO A 19 4.69 4.44 -4.81
CA PRO A 19 5.92 3.66 -4.65
C PRO A 19 6.23 2.75 -5.84
N LEU A 20 5.22 2.25 -6.59
CA LEU A 20 5.45 1.30 -7.68
C LEU A 20 6.37 1.84 -8.78
N PRO A 21 6.15 3.03 -9.36
CA PRO A 21 7.08 3.60 -10.35
C PRO A 21 8.50 3.82 -9.80
N ALA A 22 8.62 4.14 -8.51
CA ALA A 22 9.93 4.34 -7.89
C ALA A 22 10.72 3.00 -7.78
N LEU A 23 10.04 1.91 -7.43
CA LEU A 23 10.65 0.57 -7.44
C LEU A 23 11.14 0.18 -8.84
N LEU A 24 10.31 0.40 -9.86
CA LEU A 24 10.65 0.10 -11.25
C LEU A 24 11.82 0.95 -11.75
N ALA A 25 11.83 2.26 -11.44
CA ALA A 25 12.92 3.15 -11.79
C ALA A 25 14.25 2.78 -11.11
N ALA A 26 14.18 2.15 -9.93
CA ALA A 26 15.35 1.60 -9.23
C ALA A 26 15.82 0.25 -9.79
N GLY A 27 15.20 -0.27 -10.85
CA GLY A 27 15.56 -1.55 -11.46
C GLY A 27 15.09 -2.76 -10.67
N ILE A 28 14.10 -2.60 -9.80
CA ILE A 28 13.51 -3.71 -9.02
C ILE A 28 12.53 -4.48 -9.91
N THR A 29 12.65 -5.80 -9.93
CA THR A 29 11.72 -6.66 -10.66
C THR A 29 10.44 -6.87 -9.84
N VAL A 30 9.35 -6.19 -10.24
CA VAL A 30 8.03 -6.41 -9.65
C VAL A 30 7.33 -7.55 -10.37
N VAL A 31 7.20 -8.70 -9.70
CA VAL A 31 6.65 -9.94 -10.29
C VAL A 31 5.13 -9.98 -10.31
N GLY A 32 4.48 -9.06 -9.61
CA GLY A 32 3.03 -8.95 -9.59
C GLY A 32 2.53 -7.85 -8.67
N VAL A 33 1.29 -7.44 -8.91
CA VAL A 33 0.57 -6.47 -8.07
C VAL A 33 -0.70 -7.11 -7.56
N CYS A 34 -0.97 -6.97 -6.27
CA CYS A 34 -2.19 -7.41 -5.64
C CYS A 34 -3.00 -6.22 -5.10
N VAL A 35 -4.30 -6.22 -5.36
CA VAL A 35 -5.23 -5.22 -4.86
C VAL A 35 -6.40 -5.88 -4.13
N PRO A 36 -7.06 -5.24 -3.15
CA PRO A 36 -8.25 -5.81 -2.54
C PRO A 36 -9.39 -5.88 -3.57
N SER A 37 -10.11 -7.01 -3.56
CA SER A 37 -11.35 -7.15 -4.32
C SER A 37 -12.49 -6.36 -3.66
N ALA A 38 -13.38 -5.80 -4.47
CA ALA A 38 -14.63 -5.24 -3.97
C ALA A 38 -15.51 -6.34 -3.33
N GLU A 39 -15.45 -7.55 -3.86
CA GLU A 39 -16.12 -8.71 -3.30
C GLU A 39 -15.24 -9.35 -2.23
N LYS A 40 -15.71 -9.36 -0.98
CA LYS A 40 -14.99 -9.94 0.16
C LYS A 40 -15.23 -11.45 0.29
N VAL A 41 -15.29 -12.17 -0.84
CA VAL A 41 -15.33 -13.62 -0.88
C VAL A 41 -13.91 -14.20 -0.85
N PRO A 42 -13.70 -15.42 -0.33
CA PRO A 42 -12.38 -16.07 -0.42
C PRO A 42 -11.93 -16.23 -1.86
N GLY A 43 -10.65 -16.07 -2.10
CA GLY A 43 -10.04 -16.35 -3.40
C GLY A 43 -9.22 -15.19 -3.97
N ILE A 44 -8.53 -15.52 -5.03
CA ILE A 44 -7.72 -14.60 -5.85
C ILE A 44 -8.17 -14.74 -7.29
N ARG A 45 -8.31 -13.60 -7.97
CA ARG A 45 -8.66 -13.56 -9.39
C ARG A 45 -7.65 -12.67 -10.12
N GLN A 46 -7.01 -13.18 -11.15
CA GLN A 46 -6.21 -12.35 -12.04
C GLN A 46 -7.11 -11.38 -12.79
N LEU A 47 -6.68 -10.14 -12.88
CA LEU A 47 -7.36 -9.08 -13.60
C LEU A 47 -6.71 -8.91 -14.97
N GLU A 48 -7.53 -8.98 -16.01
CA GLU A 48 -7.08 -8.72 -17.37
C GLU A 48 -7.39 -7.29 -17.77
N PRO A 49 -6.51 -6.63 -18.55
CA PRO A 49 -6.81 -5.33 -19.12
C PRO A 49 -8.08 -5.40 -19.96
N VAL A 50 -9.05 -4.53 -19.67
CA VAL A 50 -10.26 -4.47 -20.45
C VAL A 50 -9.95 -3.80 -21.80
N THR A 51 -9.83 -4.57 -22.85
CA THR A 51 -9.76 -4.09 -24.23
C THR A 51 -11.15 -3.74 -24.76
N ALA A 52 -11.88 -2.90 -24.03
CA ALA A 52 -13.17 -2.41 -24.53
C ALA A 52 -12.91 -1.36 -25.62
N VAL A 53 -13.03 -1.75 -26.87
CA VAL A 53 -13.21 -0.82 -27.96
C VAL A 53 -14.63 -0.26 -27.85
N SER A 54 -14.80 0.78 -27.03
CA SER A 54 -16.03 1.55 -27.01
C SER A 54 -16.13 2.34 -28.31
N GLN A 55 -17.13 2.04 -29.13
CA GLN A 55 -17.43 2.82 -30.34
C GLN A 55 -18.13 4.17 -30.04
N LEU A 56 -18.44 4.43 -28.77
CA LEU A 56 -18.99 5.70 -28.33
C LEU A 56 -17.85 6.59 -27.81
N PRO A 57 -17.86 7.89 -28.17
CA PRO A 57 -16.97 8.84 -27.53
C PRO A 57 -17.38 8.94 -26.05
N ILE A 58 -16.86 8.06 -25.24
CA ILE A 58 -17.03 8.16 -23.80
C ILE A 58 -16.21 9.37 -23.40
N LEU A 59 -16.90 10.44 -22.96
CA LEU A 59 -16.32 11.41 -22.06
C LEU A 59 -15.96 10.65 -20.78
N THR A 60 -14.86 9.90 -20.81
CA THR A 60 -14.30 9.33 -19.59
C THR A 60 -13.93 10.53 -18.74
N PRO A 61 -14.58 10.76 -17.60
CA PRO A 61 -14.01 11.65 -16.62
C PRO A 61 -12.58 11.14 -16.43
N PHE A 62 -11.60 12.03 -16.45
CA PHE A 62 -10.20 11.71 -16.21
C PHE A 62 -10.11 10.92 -14.88
N ALA A 63 -10.31 9.61 -14.95
CA ALA A 63 -10.00 8.75 -13.84
C ALA A 63 -8.48 8.83 -13.67
N ALA A 64 -8.03 9.47 -12.60
CA ALA A 64 -6.62 9.52 -12.29
C ALA A 64 -6.06 8.08 -12.36
N PRO A 65 -4.89 7.86 -12.98
CA PRO A 65 -4.29 6.54 -13.07
C PRO A 65 -4.19 5.96 -11.66
N ASN A 66 -4.67 4.75 -11.48
CA ASN A 66 -4.59 4.01 -10.22
C ASN A 66 -3.50 2.93 -10.29
N LEU A 67 -3.30 2.21 -9.20
CA LEU A 67 -2.29 1.16 -9.09
C LEU A 67 -2.41 0.08 -10.18
N ILE A 68 -3.63 -0.31 -10.55
CA ILE A 68 -3.88 -1.33 -11.58
C ILE A 68 -3.41 -0.83 -12.96
N HIS A 69 -3.80 0.40 -13.33
CA HIS A 69 -3.38 0.99 -14.60
C HIS A 69 -1.87 1.12 -14.68
N THR A 70 -1.23 1.61 -13.61
CA THR A 70 0.24 1.71 -13.55
C THR A 70 0.91 0.35 -13.70
N ALA A 71 0.39 -0.71 -13.09
CA ALA A 71 0.92 -2.05 -13.25
C ALA A 71 0.80 -2.55 -14.71
N TRP A 72 -0.36 -2.36 -15.32
CA TRP A 72 -0.58 -2.79 -16.71
C TRP A 72 0.26 -2.00 -17.74
N GLU A 73 0.49 -0.70 -17.53
CA GLU A 73 1.41 0.10 -18.34
C GLU A 73 2.83 -0.47 -18.36
N HIS A 74 3.22 -1.16 -17.29
CA HIS A 74 4.52 -1.83 -17.15
C HIS A 74 4.47 -3.34 -17.38
N HIS A 75 3.36 -3.86 -17.97
CA HIS A 75 3.16 -5.28 -18.24
C HIS A 75 3.25 -6.19 -17.00
N ILE A 76 2.94 -5.65 -15.81
CA ILE A 76 2.94 -6.39 -14.56
C ILE A 76 1.56 -7.03 -14.37
N PRO A 77 1.47 -8.35 -14.11
CA PRO A 77 0.21 -9.01 -13.85
C PRO A 77 -0.41 -8.53 -12.53
N VAL A 78 -1.74 -8.43 -12.52
CA VAL A 78 -2.50 -7.91 -11.39
C VAL A 78 -3.51 -8.93 -10.90
N TRP A 79 -3.62 -9.09 -9.58
CA TRP A 79 -4.62 -9.94 -8.93
C TRP A 79 -5.50 -9.15 -7.97
N ALA A 80 -6.79 -9.44 -8.01
CA ALA A 80 -7.73 -9.00 -6.99
C ALA A 80 -7.82 -10.06 -5.89
N ILE A 81 -7.58 -9.64 -4.65
CA ILE A 81 -7.62 -10.50 -3.46
C ILE A 81 -8.94 -10.25 -2.73
N GLY A 82 -9.74 -11.29 -2.54
CA GLY A 82 -10.90 -11.29 -1.67
C GLY A 82 -10.49 -11.41 -0.19
N ARG A 83 -10.92 -12.45 0.51
CA ARG A 83 -10.38 -12.76 1.83
C ARG A 83 -9.07 -13.51 1.68
N LEU A 84 -8.08 -13.14 2.49
CA LEU A 84 -6.80 -13.86 2.54
C LEU A 84 -7.03 -15.32 2.98
N GLY A 85 -6.51 -16.25 2.20
CA GLY A 85 -6.64 -17.68 2.39
C GLY A 85 -5.44 -18.45 1.83
N ALA A 86 -5.65 -19.72 1.54
CA ALA A 86 -4.60 -20.59 1.00
C ALA A 86 -4.13 -20.15 -0.38
N GLU A 87 -4.99 -19.48 -1.14
CA GLU A 87 -4.73 -19.04 -2.51
C GLU A 87 -3.62 -18.00 -2.60
N ILE A 88 -3.51 -17.07 -1.62
CA ILE A 88 -2.41 -16.11 -1.59
C ILE A 88 -1.07 -16.80 -1.31
N ALA A 89 -1.07 -17.81 -0.43
CA ALA A 89 0.13 -18.59 -0.17
C ALA A 89 0.55 -19.41 -1.40
N GLN A 90 -0.39 -19.87 -2.20
CA GLN A 90 -0.12 -20.54 -3.47
C GLN A 90 0.45 -19.54 -4.49
N LEU A 91 -0.16 -18.38 -4.67
CA LEU A 91 0.35 -17.32 -5.55
C LEU A 91 1.80 -16.91 -5.18
N LEU A 92 2.09 -16.76 -3.89
CA LEU A 92 3.45 -16.46 -3.41
C LEU A 92 4.45 -17.56 -3.78
N ARG A 93 4.04 -18.83 -3.70
CA ARG A 93 4.91 -19.96 -4.12
C ARG A 93 5.13 -20.01 -5.64
N GLU A 94 4.13 -19.64 -6.43
CA GLU A 94 4.20 -19.61 -7.90
C GLU A 94 5.04 -18.44 -8.38
N LEU A 95 4.86 -17.26 -7.82
CA LEU A 95 5.59 -16.05 -8.19
C LEU A 95 7.00 -16.01 -7.60
N THR A 96 7.27 -16.77 -6.55
CA THR A 96 8.56 -16.82 -5.84
C THR A 96 9.18 -15.43 -5.60
N PRO A 97 8.46 -14.48 -4.95
CA PRO A 97 9.05 -13.20 -4.62
C PRO A 97 10.06 -13.35 -3.49
N ASP A 98 11.14 -12.58 -3.53
CA ASP A 98 12.10 -12.50 -2.42
C ASP A 98 11.51 -11.74 -1.23
N VAL A 99 10.70 -10.70 -1.50
CA VAL A 99 10.03 -9.87 -0.51
C VAL A 99 8.66 -9.44 -1.04
N ALA A 100 7.69 -9.24 -0.16
CA ALA A 100 6.45 -8.59 -0.49
C ALA A 100 6.42 -7.17 0.12
N CYS A 101 6.07 -6.17 -0.69
CA CYS A 101 5.88 -4.78 -0.26
C CYS A 101 4.40 -4.44 -0.16
N VAL A 102 3.99 -3.94 0.99
CA VAL A 102 2.61 -3.52 1.27
C VAL A 102 2.56 -2.00 1.41
N ALA A 103 1.66 -1.35 0.67
CA ALA A 103 1.38 0.07 0.84
C ALA A 103 -0.14 0.27 0.92
N CYS A 104 -0.67 0.36 2.10
CA CYS A 104 -2.09 0.30 2.43
C CYS A 104 -2.75 -1.01 1.97
N PHE A 105 -3.13 -1.81 2.90
CA PHE A 105 -3.96 -3.00 2.66
C PHE A 105 -4.99 -3.13 3.79
N ASP A 106 -6.20 -3.56 3.47
CA ASP A 106 -7.35 -3.52 4.37
C ASP A 106 -7.57 -4.81 5.16
N GLN A 107 -6.61 -5.74 5.10
CA GLN A 107 -6.68 -7.01 5.81
C GLN A 107 -5.39 -7.29 6.58
N ARG A 108 -5.52 -7.92 7.76
CA ARG A 108 -4.37 -8.45 8.48
C ARG A 108 -3.82 -9.66 7.75
N ILE A 109 -2.51 -9.67 7.50
CA ILE A 109 -1.82 -10.77 6.84
C ILE A 109 -1.39 -11.78 7.91
N PRO A 110 -1.86 -13.03 7.85
CA PRO A 110 -1.48 -14.05 8.83
C PRO A 110 0.01 -14.39 8.82
N ALA A 111 0.58 -14.73 9.98
CA ALA A 111 2.00 -15.06 10.15
C ALA A 111 2.51 -16.13 9.18
N LYS A 112 1.69 -17.13 8.86
CA LYS A 112 2.04 -18.18 7.87
C LYS A 112 2.24 -17.63 6.47
N ILE A 113 1.54 -16.55 6.11
CA ILE A 113 1.68 -15.87 4.81
C ILE A 113 2.90 -14.96 4.87
N LEU A 114 3.08 -14.21 5.97
CA LEU A 114 4.25 -13.34 6.17
C LEU A 114 5.58 -14.07 6.03
N ALA A 115 5.64 -15.33 6.45
CA ALA A 115 6.83 -16.19 6.39
C ALA A 115 7.09 -16.83 5.02
N THR A 116 6.25 -16.61 4.00
CA THR A 116 6.39 -17.28 2.70
C THR A 116 7.52 -16.69 1.84
N PRO A 117 7.65 -15.37 1.64
CA PRO A 117 8.81 -14.82 0.93
C PRO A 117 10.07 -14.91 1.78
N ARG A 118 11.22 -15.05 1.11
CA ARG A 118 12.53 -15.20 1.77
C ARG A 118 12.83 -14.10 2.79
N TYR A 119 12.50 -12.86 2.46
CA TYR A 119 12.72 -11.69 3.32
C TYR A 119 11.43 -11.17 3.95
N GLY A 120 10.35 -11.97 3.93
CA GLY A 120 9.08 -11.62 4.54
C GLY A 120 8.37 -10.47 3.84
N PHE A 121 7.71 -9.66 4.63
CA PHE A 121 6.89 -8.53 4.16
C PHE A 121 7.42 -7.22 4.73
N LEU A 122 7.47 -6.20 3.88
CA LEU A 122 7.71 -4.81 4.26
C LEU A 122 6.41 -4.02 4.13
N ASN A 123 6.09 -3.20 5.12
CA ASN A 123 4.96 -2.28 5.06
C ASN A 123 5.44 -0.83 4.96
N VAL A 124 4.80 -0.06 4.09
CA VAL A 124 4.99 1.39 3.96
C VAL A 124 3.92 2.08 4.80
N HIS A 125 4.29 2.59 5.96
CA HIS A 125 3.39 3.20 6.92
C HIS A 125 3.53 4.72 6.91
N PRO A 126 2.44 5.50 6.69
CA PRO A 126 2.52 6.96 6.56
C PRO A 126 2.53 7.68 7.92
N ALA A 127 3.44 7.30 8.79
CA ALA A 127 3.79 7.99 10.03
C ALA A 127 5.21 7.62 10.46
N LEU A 128 5.78 8.34 11.42
CA LEU A 128 7.03 7.98 12.09
C LEU A 128 6.70 7.01 13.24
N LEU A 129 6.92 5.72 13.01
CA LEU A 129 6.76 4.71 14.07
C LEU A 129 7.82 4.95 15.18
N PRO A 130 7.49 4.66 16.45
CA PRO A 130 6.34 3.90 16.93
C PRO A 130 5.04 4.69 17.09
N ASP A 131 5.03 5.98 16.78
CA ASP A 131 3.84 6.80 16.90
C ASP A 131 2.82 6.48 15.79
N PHE A 132 1.53 6.67 16.09
CA PHE A 132 0.43 6.49 15.14
C PHE A 132 0.39 5.12 14.46
N ARG A 133 0.69 4.04 15.20
CA ARG A 133 0.43 2.68 14.76
C ARG A 133 -1.05 2.47 14.44
N GLY A 134 -1.34 1.52 13.57
CA GLY A 134 -2.70 1.09 13.26
C GLY A 134 -3.34 1.83 12.09
N PRO A 135 -4.67 1.72 11.94
CA PRO A 135 -5.39 2.25 10.79
C PRO A 135 -5.48 3.77 10.82
N ALA A 136 -5.47 4.37 9.61
CA ALA A 136 -5.64 5.81 9.39
C ALA A 136 -4.60 6.71 10.11
N PRO A 137 -3.28 6.43 10.07
CA PRO A 137 -2.28 7.21 10.79
C PRO A 137 -2.29 8.68 10.40
N LEU A 138 -2.51 9.02 9.13
CA LEU A 138 -2.63 10.41 8.67
C LEU A 138 -3.77 11.17 9.36
N PHE A 139 -4.92 10.53 9.55
CA PHE A 139 -6.04 11.14 10.26
C PHE A 139 -5.64 11.49 11.70
N TRP A 140 -4.98 10.58 12.40
CA TRP A 140 -4.56 10.80 13.78
C TRP A 140 -3.45 11.83 13.88
N THR A 141 -2.50 11.86 12.94
CA THR A 141 -1.46 12.90 12.85
C THR A 141 -2.08 14.29 12.70
N PHE A 142 -3.04 14.46 11.77
CA PHE A 142 -3.75 15.72 11.59
C PHE A 142 -4.59 16.09 12.83
N ARG A 143 -5.30 15.13 13.40
CA ARG A 143 -6.11 15.34 14.61
C ARG A 143 -5.24 15.77 15.79
N ALA A 144 -4.06 15.26 15.94
CA ALA A 144 -3.11 15.63 16.98
C ALA A 144 -2.44 16.99 16.74
N GLY A 145 -2.67 17.62 15.59
CA GLY A 145 -2.04 18.90 15.23
C GLY A 145 -0.52 18.78 15.05
N ILE A 146 -0.05 17.60 14.68
CA ILE A 146 1.37 17.34 14.44
C ILE A 146 1.80 18.03 13.13
N THR A 147 2.91 18.73 13.18
CA THR A 147 3.49 19.43 12.02
C THR A 147 4.68 18.69 11.42
N GLU A 148 5.19 17.68 12.12
CA GLU A 148 6.24 16.80 11.65
C GLU A 148 5.74 15.37 11.67
N THR A 149 5.80 14.69 10.55
CA THR A 149 5.46 13.28 10.39
C THR A 149 6.45 12.64 9.43
N GLY A 150 6.09 11.55 8.79
CA GLY A 150 6.97 10.91 7.82
C GLY A 150 6.39 9.64 7.27
N VAL A 151 7.25 8.85 6.70
CA VAL A 151 6.97 7.50 6.24
C VAL A 151 7.95 6.56 6.89
N THR A 152 7.44 5.45 7.41
CA THR A 152 8.24 4.34 7.93
C THR A 152 8.08 3.13 7.01
N VAL A 153 9.19 2.53 6.61
CA VAL A 153 9.21 1.18 6.05
C VAL A 153 9.67 0.25 7.15
N HIS A 154 8.85 -0.74 7.47
CA HIS A 154 9.14 -1.70 8.53
C HIS A 154 8.82 -3.12 8.10
N PHE A 155 9.45 -4.11 8.71
CA PHE A 155 9.10 -5.51 8.56
C PHE A 155 7.73 -5.77 9.21
N MET A 156 6.90 -6.57 8.56
CA MET A 156 5.62 -6.98 9.14
C MET A 156 5.81 -8.20 10.04
N ASP A 157 5.21 -8.13 11.21
CA ASP A 157 5.12 -9.22 12.17
C ASP A 157 3.66 -9.54 12.49
N ASP A 158 3.44 -10.32 13.53
CA ASP A 158 2.08 -10.72 13.97
C ASP A 158 1.34 -9.58 14.71
N GLY A 159 2.03 -8.50 15.04
CA GLY A 159 1.46 -7.29 15.65
C GLY A 159 0.89 -6.31 14.62
N LEU A 160 0.46 -5.16 15.10
CA LEU A 160 0.00 -4.08 14.26
C LEU A 160 1.07 -2.98 14.23
N ASP A 161 1.79 -2.90 13.12
CA ASP A 161 2.91 -1.97 12.90
C ASP A 161 3.96 -2.01 14.03
N THR A 162 4.30 -3.23 14.48
CA THR A 162 5.22 -3.48 15.60
C THR A 162 6.57 -4.03 15.18
N GLY A 163 6.74 -4.47 13.95
CA GLY A 163 7.97 -5.06 13.45
C GLY A 163 9.12 -4.07 13.31
N ASP A 164 10.30 -4.60 13.09
CA ASP A 164 11.55 -3.85 13.04
C ASP A 164 11.54 -2.80 11.92
N ILE A 165 11.97 -1.59 12.25
CA ILE A 165 12.05 -0.47 11.32
C ILE A 165 13.25 -0.66 10.40
N ALA A 166 12.99 -0.71 9.09
CA ALA A 166 14.03 -0.77 8.07
C ALA A 166 14.49 0.64 7.63
N LEU A 167 13.55 1.59 7.50
CA LEU A 167 13.84 2.95 7.06
C LEU A 167 12.76 3.91 7.55
N GLN A 168 13.17 5.14 7.87
CA GLN A 168 12.25 6.25 8.12
C GLN A 168 12.68 7.49 7.32
N ALA A 169 11.69 8.19 6.78
CA ALA A 169 11.87 9.46 6.10
C ALA A 169 10.95 10.51 6.75
N PRO A 170 11.49 11.49 7.49
CA PRO A 170 10.69 12.55 8.09
C PRO A 170 10.15 13.51 7.02
N LEU A 171 8.99 14.09 7.30
CA LEU A 171 8.30 15.06 6.46
C LEU A 171 7.66 16.14 7.31
N SER A 172 7.94 17.41 6.99
CA SER A 172 7.25 18.54 7.60
C SER A 172 5.95 18.83 6.86
N LEU A 173 4.86 18.92 7.60
CA LEU A 173 3.56 19.28 7.06
C LEU A 173 3.41 20.81 7.04
N PRO A 174 3.00 21.41 5.90
CA PRO A 174 2.77 22.85 5.84
C PRO A 174 1.62 23.23 6.76
N CYS A 175 1.91 23.99 7.81
CA CYS A 175 0.88 24.57 8.68
C CYS A 175 0.13 25.67 7.90
N ARG A 176 -1.08 25.40 7.45
CA ARG A 176 -1.96 26.47 6.99
C ARG A 176 -2.51 27.21 8.23
N ARG A 177 -1.96 28.39 8.50
CA ARG A 177 -2.30 29.23 9.68
C ARG A 177 -3.81 29.43 9.93
N SER A 178 -4.66 29.29 8.93
CA SER A 178 -6.11 29.48 9.04
C SER A 178 -6.88 28.28 9.65
N SER A 179 -6.35 27.07 9.58
CA SER A 179 -7.02 25.88 10.09
C SER A 179 -6.51 25.41 11.46
N CYS A 180 -5.29 25.76 11.84
CA CYS A 180 -4.73 25.37 13.14
C CYS A 180 -5.29 26.19 14.32
N PHE A 181 -5.83 27.39 14.09
CA PHE A 181 -6.23 28.30 15.18
C PHE A 181 -7.64 28.07 15.71
N SER A 182 -8.57 27.57 14.91
CA SER A 182 -9.96 27.33 15.35
C SER A 182 -10.12 26.06 16.18
N TRP A 183 -9.23 25.09 16.02
CA TRP A 183 -9.33 23.77 16.68
C TRP A 183 -8.79 23.74 18.11
N ARG A 184 -7.74 24.54 18.41
CA ARG A 184 -7.17 24.60 19.77
C ARG A 184 -8.11 25.23 20.80
N ARG A 185 -9.09 26.04 20.38
CA ARG A 185 -10.05 26.67 21.29
C ARG A 185 -11.16 25.73 21.77
N SER A 186 -11.40 24.61 21.06
CA SER A 186 -12.48 23.67 21.38
C SER A 186 -12.12 22.63 22.45
N ILE A 187 -10.82 22.46 22.75
CA ILE A 187 -10.34 21.39 23.66
C ILE A 187 -10.07 21.93 25.08
N SER A 188 -9.99 23.25 25.27
CA SER A 188 -9.72 23.87 26.60
C SER A 188 -10.97 24.22 27.41
N SER A 189 -12.16 23.77 26.97
CA SER A 189 -13.45 24.04 27.65
C SER A 189 -14.30 22.77 27.85
N GLN A 190 -13.67 21.64 28.11
CA GLN A 190 -14.33 20.46 28.69
C GLN A 190 -13.47 19.88 29.81
#